data_41e6b4cca97685b5016620bbf70b243a
#
_entry.id   41e6b4cca97685b5016620bbf70b243a
#
_cell.length_a   1.000
_cell.length_b   1.000
_cell.length_c   1.000
_cell.angle_alpha   90.00
_cell.angle_beta   90.00
_cell.angle_gamma   90.00
#
_symmetry.space_group_name_H-M   'P 1'
#
loop_
_entity.id
_entity.type
_entity.pdbx_description
1 polymer ?
#
loop_
_entity_poly.entity_id
_entity_poly.type
_entity_poly.pdbx_seq_one_letter_code
_entity_poly.pdbx_strand_id
1 'polypeptide(L)'
;MYGIDPIDINDTKLLRKWKQFRCDAVSSLVKELKAIVENKNKKISAAVFPYPEMSKEMVLQDWSSWDLDIVCPMNYHHFYDGYIDWISDSVSKGVKYKKPDGMYLSGLFLGALSPSKLNEAIKSCLKRGANGVCLFNDECLKEEHIKILKSFRLWL
;
A
#
# COMPACT_ATOMS: atom_id res chain seq x y z
N MET A 1 -31.41 -2.64 7.30
CA MET A 1 -30.42 -2.36 8.36
C MET A 1 -30.69 -3.35 9.49
N TYR A 2 -29.68 -3.99 10.07
CA TYR A 2 -29.87 -5.15 10.96
C TYR A 2 -30.22 -4.77 12.42
N GLY A 3 -30.22 -3.48 12.78
CA GLY A 3 -30.59 -2.98 14.11
C GLY A 3 -29.65 -3.40 15.26
N ILE A 4 -28.45 -3.89 14.92
CA ILE A 4 -27.44 -4.36 15.88
C ILE A 4 -26.19 -3.48 15.71
N ASP A 5 -25.59 -3.06 16.83
CA ASP A 5 -24.29 -2.38 16.79
C ASP A 5 -23.22 -3.37 16.28
N PRO A 6 -22.37 -2.97 15.34
CA PRO A 6 -21.30 -3.83 14.84
C PRO A 6 -20.37 -4.41 15.92
N ILE A 7 -20.19 -3.73 17.03
CA ILE A 7 -19.37 -4.20 18.16
C ILE A 7 -20.00 -5.41 18.88
N ASP A 8 -21.33 -5.55 18.79
CA ASP A 8 -22.10 -6.61 19.44
C ASP A 8 -22.36 -7.80 18.51
N ILE A 9 -21.80 -7.79 17.28
CA ILE A 9 -22.01 -8.87 16.33
C ILE A 9 -21.21 -10.11 16.72
N ASN A 10 -21.92 -11.14 17.20
CA ASN A 10 -21.35 -12.46 17.49
C ASN A 10 -21.52 -13.46 16.32
N ASP A 11 -22.41 -13.20 15.38
CA ASP A 11 -22.60 -14.02 14.18
C ASP A 11 -21.51 -13.73 13.14
N THR A 12 -20.69 -14.74 12.84
CA THR A 12 -19.58 -14.64 11.89
C THR A 12 -20.04 -14.32 10.46
N LYS A 13 -21.23 -14.75 10.05
CA LYS A 13 -21.78 -14.42 8.72
C LYS A 13 -22.20 -12.94 8.66
N LEU A 14 -22.82 -12.46 9.71
CA LEU A 14 -23.23 -11.06 9.81
C LEU A 14 -22.02 -10.15 9.89
N LEU A 15 -21.00 -10.51 10.68
CA LEU A 15 -19.73 -9.78 10.75
C LEU A 15 -19.03 -9.67 9.39
N ARG A 16 -18.98 -10.77 8.62
CA ARG A 16 -18.42 -10.74 7.24
C ARG A 16 -19.22 -9.81 6.33
N LYS A 17 -20.55 -9.84 6.38
CA LYS A 17 -21.40 -8.93 5.61
C LYS A 17 -21.16 -7.47 5.99
N TRP A 18 -20.99 -7.18 7.26
CA TRP A 18 -20.68 -5.84 7.73
C TRP A 18 -19.29 -5.37 7.24
N LYS A 19 -18.26 -6.20 7.37
CA LYS A 19 -16.92 -5.91 6.85
C LYS A 19 -16.97 -5.66 5.34
N GLN A 20 -17.69 -6.49 4.58
CA GLN A 20 -17.84 -6.30 3.13
C GLN A 20 -18.55 -4.99 2.81
N PHE A 21 -19.65 -4.69 3.48
CA PHE A 21 -20.37 -3.41 3.32
C PHE A 21 -19.44 -2.20 3.53
N ARG A 22 -18.55 -2.26 4.52
CA ARG A 22 -17.57 -1.19 4.77
C ARG A 22 -16.51 -1.11 3.65
N CYS A 23 -16.02 -2.25 3.18
CA CYS A 23 -15.12 -2.29 2.02
C CYS A 23 -15.77 -1.71 0.77
N ASP A 24 -17.03 -2.07 0.51
CA ASP A 24 -17.80 -1.60 -0.65
C ASP A 24 -18.01 -0.09 -0.60
N ALA A 25 -18.29 0.47 0.57
CA ALA A 25 -18.46 1.91 0.74
C ALA A 25 -17.19 2.70 0.37
N VAL A 26 -16.01 2.24 0.83
CA VAL A 26 -14.73 2.85 0.47
C VAL A 26 -14.42 2.66 -1.02
N SER A 27 -14.67 1.47 -1.56
CA SER A 27 -14.45 1.16 -2.98
C SER A 27 -15.35 2.00 -3.90
N SER A 28 -16.60 2.27 -3.49
CA SER A 28 -17.51 3.17 -4.21
C SER A 28 -16.95 4.58 -4.30
N LEU A 29 -16.45 5.12 -3.18
CA LEU A 29 -15.82 6.44 -3.17
C LEU A 29 -14.59 6.50 -4.09
N VAL A 30 -13.72 5.49 -4.04
CA VAL A 30 -12.54 5.43 -4.93
C VAL A 30 -12.95 5.40 -6.39
N LYS A 31 -14.01 4.65 -6.74
CA LYS A 31 -14.56 4.59 -8.10
C LYS A 31 -15.09 5.95 -8.57
N GLU A 32 -15.78 6.69 -7.72
CA GLU A 32 -16.27 8.04 -8.03
C GLU A 32 -15.10 9.02 -8.25
N LEU A 33 -14.09 8.98 -7.39
CA LEU A 33 -12.87 9.79 -7.53
C LEU A 33 -12.13 9.44 -8.82
N LYS A 34 -12.01 8.15 -9.17
CA LYS A 34 -11.40 7.70 -10.42
C LYS A 34 -12.09 8.32 -11.64
N ALA A 35 -13.41 8.28 -11.70
CA ALA A 35 -14.17 8.87 -12.81
C ALA A 35 -13.93 10.39 -12.96
N ILE A 36 -13.82 11.12 -11.84
CA ILE A 36 -13.51 12.56 -11.86
C ILE A 36 -12.10 12.82 -12.40
N VAL A 37 -11.13 12.02 -11.96
CA VAL A 37 -9.72 12.17 -12.33
C VAL A 37 -9.51 11.84 -13.82
N GLU A 38 -10.14 10.79 -14.33
CA GLU A 38 -10.09 10.41 -15.75
C GLU A 38 -10.65 11.49 -16.66
N ASN A 39 -11.77 12.11 -16.30
CA ASN A 39 -12.35 13.22 -17.03
C ASN A 39 -11.43 14.45 -17.12
N LYS A 40 -10.40 14.51 -16.27
CA LYS A 40 -9.37 15.55 -16.27
C LYS A 40 -8.04 15.10 -16.89
N ASN A 41 -8.00 13.90 -17.46
CA ASN A 41 -6.79 13.28 -18.00
C ASN A 41 -5.65 13.25 -16.96
N LYS A 42 -5.98 12.89 -15.72
CA LYS A 42 -5.03 12.76 -14.60
C LYS A 42 -5.00 11.34 -14.08
N LYS A 43 -3.91 11.00 -13.39
CA LYS A 43 -3.75 9.71 -12.72
C LYS A 43 -4.20 9.79 -11.27
N ILE A 44 -4.69 8.67 -10.75
CA ILE A 44 -5.02 8.51 -9.34
C ILE A 44 -4.04 7.56 -8.66
N SER A 45 -3.59 7.95 -7.47
CA SER A 45 -2.80 7.10 -6.60
C SER A 45 -3.43 6.99 -5.23
N ALA A 46 -3.12 5.90 -4.52
CA ALA A 46 -3.50 5.77 -3.11
C ALA A 46 -2.38 5.16 -2.28
N ALA A 47 -2.16 5.71 -1.09
CA ALA A 47 -1.45 5.04 -0.02
C ALA A 47 -2.42 4.04 0.63
N VAL A 48 -1.99 2.78 0.70
CA VAL A 48 -2.83 1.66 1.18
C VAL A 48 -2.08 0.82 2.19
N PHE A 49 -2.79 -0.01 2.95
CA PHE A 49 -2.15 -1.00 3.81
C PHE A 49 -1.43 -2.07 2.97
N PRO A 50 -0.46 -2.80 3.55
CA PRO A 50 0.59 -3.50 2.79
C PRO A 50 0.14 -4.43 1.67
N TYR A 51 -0.80 -5.31 1.93
CA TYR A 51 -1.37 -6.21 0.92
C TYR A 51 -2.86 -6.43 1.19
N PRO A 52 -3.66 -6.80 0.18
CA PRO A 52 -5.11 -6.76 0.27
C PRO A 52 -5.71 -7.57 1.43
N GLU A 53 -5.20 -8.75 1.72
CA GLU A 53 -5.70 -9.59 2.79
C GLU A 53 -5.55 -8.91 4.16
N MET A 54 -4.37 -8.35 4.43
CA MET A 54 -4.09 -7.60 5.64
C MET A 54 -4.90 -6.29 5.70
N SER A 55 -4.98 -5.59 4.58
CA SER A 55 -5.68 -4.33 4.44
C SER A 55 -7.19 -4.47 4.72
N LYS A 56 -7.81 -5.52 4.19
CA LYS A 56 -9.22 -5.85 4.46
C LYS A 56 -9.47 -6.15 5.94
N GLU A 57 -8.59 -6.92 6.55
CA GLU A 57 -8.79 -7.34 7.95
C GLU A 57 -8.57 -6.19 8.92
N MET A 58 -7.52 -5.40 8.74
CA MET A 58 -7.13 -4.34 9.67
C MET A 58 -7.94 -3.06 9.52
N VAL A 59 -8.20 -2.63 8.27
CA VAL A 59 -8.74 -1.28 7.99
C VAL A 59 -9.88 -1.26 6.98
N LEU A 60 -10.39 -2.42 6.59
CA LEU A 60 -11.52 -2.56 5.67
C LEU A 60 -11.27 -1.89 4.30
N GLN A 61 -10.02 -1.89 3.85
CA GLN A 61 -9.63 -1.43 2.52
C GLN A 61 -9.47 -2.62 1.58
N ASP A 62 -10.37 -2.78 0.62
CA ASP A 62 -10.26 -3.76 -0.45
C ASP A 62 -9.61 -3.15 -1.69
N TRP A 63 -8.37 -2.69 -1.56
CA TRP A 63 -7.69 -2.03 -2.67
C TRP A 63 -7.35 -2.96 -3.85
N SER A 64 -7.49 -4.28 -3.69
CA SER A 64 -7.40 -5.22 -4.81
C SER A 64 -8.49 -5.03 -5.86
N SER A 65 -9.61 -4.42 -5.46
CA SER A 65 -10.74 -4.10 -6.34
C SER A 65 -10.70 -2.68 -6.92
N TRP A 66 -9.70 -1.86 -6.53
CA TRP A 66 -9.63 -0.47 -6.94
C TRP A 66 -8.87 -0.28 -8.25
N ASP A 67 -9.44 0.48 -9.18
CA ASP A 67 -8.77 0.84 -10.43
C ASP A 67 -7.82 2.03 -10.23
N LEU A 68 -6.70 1.78 -9.56
CA LEU A 68 -5.67 2.79 -9.31
C LEU A 68 -4.60 2.75 -10.40
N ASP A 69 -4.13 3.93 -10.82
CA ASP A 69 -2.98 4.04 -11.71
C ASP A 69 -1.68 3.76 -10.96
N ILE A 70 -1.62 4.16 -9.68
CA ILE A 70 -0.48 3.94 -8.82
C ILE A 70 -0.98 3.47 -7.45
N VAL A 71 -0.48 2.36 -6.98
CA VAL A 71 -0.70 1.88 -5.61
C VAL A 71 0.58 2.02 -4.81
N CYS A 72 0.48 2.65 -3.63
CA CYS A 72 1.61 2.89 -2.72
C CYS A 72 1.38 2.17 -1.37
N PRO A 73 1.60 0.85 -1.28
CA PRO A 73 1.40 0.14 -0.03
C PRO A 73 2.43 0.56 1.02
N MET A 74 1.96 0.85 2.22
CA MET A 74 2.76 1.26 3.37
C MET A 74 3.47 0.06 3.99
N ASN A 75 4.52 -0.44 3.31
CA ASN A 75 5.32 -1.58 3.76
C ASN A 75 6.31 -1.19 4.88
N TYR A 76 5.77 -0.56 5.93
CA TYR A 76 6.53 -0.05 7.07
C TYR A 76 6.76 -1.17 8.09
N HIS A 77 7.73 -2.04 7.84
CA HIS A 77 7.96 -3.29 8.57
C HIS A 77 7.89 -3.15 10.10
N HIS A 78 8.43 -2.07 10.65
CA HIS A 78 8.46 -1.86 12.11
C HIS A 78 7.09 -1.55 12.73
N PHE A 79 6.09 -1.09 11.95
CA PHE A 79 4.71 -0.91 12.42
C PHE A 79 3.95 -2.24 12.57
N TYR A 80 4.49 -3.31 12.00
CA TYR A 80 3.87 -4.64 11.96
C TYR A 80 4.74 -5.71 12.62
N ASP A 81 5.64 -5.30 13.52
CA ASP A 81 6.61 -6.16 14.22
C ASP A 81 7.44 -7.04 13.26
N GLY A 82 7.63 -6.54 12.03
CA GLY A 82 8.33 -7.25 10.98
C GLY A 82 9.82 -6.95 10.94
N TYR A 83 10.61 -7.95 10.53
CA TYR A 83 12.01 -7.75 10.13
C TYR A 83 12.07 -7.14 8.73
N ILE A 84 13.24 -6.68 8.31
CA ILE A 84 13.41 -6.04 6.99
C ILE A 84 12.94 -6.93 5.83
N ASP A 85 13.12 -8.25 5.93
CA ASP A 85 12.67 -9.22 4.93
C ASP A 85 11.16 -9.25 4.76
N TRP A 86 10.40 -8.86 5.79
CA TRP A 86 8.96 -8.73 5.72
C TRP A 86 8.51 -7.76 4.61
N ILE A 87 9.29 -6.71 4.32
CA ILE A 87 9.03 -5.77 3.22
C ILE A 87 8.95 -6.55 1.90
N SER A 88 9.92 -7.43 1.65
CA SER A 88 10.00 -8.27 0.46
C SER A 88 8.79 -9.20 0.33
N ASP A 89 8.39 -9.82 1.42
CA ASP A 89 7.24 -10.73 1.45
C ASP A 89 5.93 -9.97 1.23
N SER A 90 5.80 -8.79 1.82
CA SER A 90 4.66 -7.92 1.62
C SER A 90 4.51 -7.48 0.16
N VAL A 91 5.61 -7.05 -0.48
CA VAL A 91 5.64 -6.72 -1.91
C VAL A 91 5.21 -7.92 -2.76
N SER A 92 5.73 -9.11 -2.48
CA SER A 92 5.36 -10.34 -3.21
C SER A 92 3.88 -10.68 -3.13
N LYS A 93 3.25 -10.39 -2.00
CA LYS A 93 1.81 -10.60 -1.78
C LYS A 93 0.96 -9.52 -2.48
N GLY A 94 1.44 -8.27 -2.51
CA GLY A 94 0.66 -7.14 -3.00
C GLY A 94 0.81 -6.84 -4.49
N VAL A 95 2.01 -7.02 -5.06
CA VAL A 95 2.34 -6.59 -6.43
C VAL A 95 1.45 -7.20 -7.51
N LYS A 96 0.96 -8.40 -7.30
CA LYS A 96 0.05 -9.12 -8.23
C LYS A 96 -1.32 -8.47 -8.38
N TYR A 97 -1.69 -7.57 -7.50
CA TYR A 97 -2.98 -6.88 -7.51
C TYR A 97 -2.95 -5.51 -8.18
N LYS A 98 -1.77 -5.01 -8.57
CA LYS A 98 -1.73 -3.81 -9.41
C LYS A 98 -2.34 -4.10 -10.79
N LYS A 99 -2.96 -3.13 -11.42
CA LYS A 99 -3.42 -3.31 -12.81
C LYS A 99 -2.24 -3.47 -13.78
N PRO A 100 -2.42 -4.08 -14.96
CA PRO A 100 -1.32 -4.40 -15.87
C PRO A 100 -0.43 -3.20 -16.23
N ASP A 101 -1.03 -2.05 -16.53
CA ASP A 101 -0.37 -0.79 -16.87
C ASP A 101 -0.16 0.15 -15.66
N GLY A 102 -0.54 -0.30 -14.47
CA GLY A 102 -0.40 0.44 -13.23
C GLY A 102 1.00 0.30 -12.62
N MET A 103 1.29 1.16 -11.64
CA MET A 103 2.54 1.14 -10.89
C MET A 103 2.31 0.69 -9.45
N TYR A 104 3.23 -0.12 -8.95
CA TYR A 104 3.33 -0.49 -7.53
C TYR A 104 4.57 0.16 -6.95
N LEU A 105 4.40 1.16 -6.07
CA LEU A 105 5.49 1.85 -5.39
C LEU A 105 5.51 1.42 -3.92
N SER A 106 6.48 0.61 -3.53
CA SER A 106 6.57 0.16 -2.13
C SER A 106 6.86 1.32 -1.19
N GLY A 107 5.95 1.60 -0.26
CA GLY A 107 6.17 2.57 0.81
C GLY A 107 7.23 2.07 1.79
N LEU A 108 8.25 2.89 2.06
CA LEU A 108 9.32 2.58 3.01
C LEU A 108 9.40 3.71 4.05
N PHE A 109 9.45 3.34 5.33
CA PHE A 109 9.61 4.32 6.41
C PHE A 109 11.08 4.58 6.71
N LEU A 110 11.57 5.76 6.37
CA LEU A 110 12.98 6.14 6.53
C LEU A 110 13.44 6.15 7.98
N GLY A 111 12.55 6.49 8.92
CA GLY A 111 12.90 6.53 10.35
C GLY A 111 13.36 5.18 10.93
N ALA A 112 13.00 4.07 10.27
CA ALA A 112 13.39 2.71 10.69
C ALA A 112 14.45 2.06 9.79
N LEU A 113 14.98 2.80 8.80
CA LEU A 113 15.95 2.27 7.84
C LEU A 113 17.26 3.05 7.88
N SER A 114 18.34 2.39 8.34
CA SER A 114 19.68 2.93 8.11
C SER A 114 19.98 2.98 6.60
N PRO A 115 20.96 3.78 6.13
CA PRO A 115 21.30 3.86 4.72
C PRO A 115 21.57 2.49 4.07
N SER A 116 22.30 1.61 4.74
CA SER A 116 22.55 0.25 4.22
C SER A 116 21.27 -0.58 4.09
N LYS A 117 20.40 -0.52 5.09
CA LYS A 117 19.10 -1.20 5.07
C LYS A 117 18.15 -0.61 4.03
N LEU A 118 18.19 0.70 3.78
CA LEU A 118 17.43 1.32 2.69
C LEU A 118 17.84 0.75 1.34
N ASN A 119 19.15 0.64 1.07
CA ASN A 119 19.67 0.05 -0.17
C ASN A 119 19.18 -1.39 -0.36
N GLU A 120 19.24 -2.19 0.70
CA GLU A 120 18.77 -3.58 0.72
C GLU A 120 17.25 -3.66 0.45
N ALA A 121 16.44 -2.85 1.15
CA ALA A 121 15.00 -2.79 0.99
C ALA A 121 14.60 -2.40 -0.44
N ILE A 122 15.22 -1.37 -1.03
CA ILE A 122 14.93 -0.95 -2.41
C ILE A 122 15.23 -2.10 -3.39
N LYS A 123 16.42 -2.69 -3.30
CA LYS A 123 16.80 -3.82 -4.18
C LYS A 123 15.82 -4.98 -4.06
N SER A 124 15.41 -5.29 -2.84
CA SER A 124 14.47 -6.36 -2.56
C SER A 124 13.08 -6.08 -3.14
N CYS A 125 12.57 -4.85 -2.97
CA CYS A 125 11.29 -4.43 -3.56
C CYS A 125 11.30 -4.58 -5.09
N LEU A 126 12.34 -4.06 -5.74
CA LEU A 126 12.48 -4.13 -7.21
C LEU A 126 12.59 -5.58 -7.69
N LYS A 127 13.35 -6.42 -7.00
CA LYS A 127 13.47 -7.85 -7.31
C LYS A 127 12.12 -8.59 -7.22
N ARG A 128 11.22 -8.14 -6.35
CA ARG A 128 9.88 -8.70 -6.18
C ARG A 128 8.83 -8.10 -7.11
N GLY A 129 9.23 -7.22 -8.04
CA GLY A 129 8.37 -6.69 -9.09
C GLY A 129 7.71 -5.33 -8.78
N ALA A 130 8.13 -4.66 -7.71
CA ALA A 130 7.76 -3.26 -7.52
C ALA A 130 8.35 -2.39 -8.64
N ASN A 131 7.60 -1.40 -9.11
CA ASN A 131 8.07 -0.43 -10.10
C ASN A 131 9.02 0.62 -9.49
N GLY A 132 9.00 0.77 -8.17
CA GLY A 132 9.81 1.72 -7.43
C GLY A 132 9.45 1.73 -5.95
N VAL A 133 9.89 2.76 -5.28
CA VAL A 133 9.61 2.98 -3.85
C VAL A 133 9.07 4.40 -3.61
N CYS A 134 8.28 4.54 -2.55
CA CYS A 134 7.82 5.81 -2.01
C CYS A 134 8.36 5.94 -0.58
N LEU A 135 9.09 7.00 -0.29
CA LEU A 135 9.74 7.18 1.01
C LEU A 135 8.86 8.03 1.94
N PHE A 136 8.69 7.59 3.15
CA PHE A 136 7.99 8.30 4.22
C PHE A 136 8.92 8.36 5.45
N ASN A 137 9.30 9.53 6.01
CA ASN A 137 9.03 10.87 5.51
C ASN A 137 10.39 11.60 5.27
N ASP A 138 10.34 12.78 4.69
CA ASP A 138 11.49 13.59 4.34
C ASP A 138 12.29 14.10 5.56
N GLU A 139 11.65 14.31 6.72
CA GLU A 139 12.30 14.70 7.97
C GLU A 139 13.40 13.71 8.41
N CYS A 140 13.26 12.44 8.03
CA CYS A 140 14.22 11.39 8.31
C CYS A 140 15.31 11.25 7.23
N LEU A 141 15.26 12.05 6.17
CA LEU A 141 16.16 11.95 5.02
C LEU A 141 17.55 12.55 5.38
N LYS A 142 18.60 11.73 5.27
CA LYS A 142 19.99 12.11 5.51
C LYS A 142 20.77 12.12 4.19
N GLU A 143 21.92 12.80 4.16
CA GLU A 143 22.79 12.83 2.96
C GLU A 143 23.20 11.44 2.48
N GLU A 144 23.45 10.51 3.40
CA GLU A 144 23.79 9.13 3.03
C GLU A 144 22.64 8.41 2.34
N HIS A 145 21.38 8.68 2.75
CA HIS A 145 20.20 8.16 2.05
C HIS A 145 20.13 8.73 0.62
N ILE A 146 20.38 10.03 0.45
CA ILE A 146 20.40 10.70 -0.86
C ILE A 146 21.49 10.08 -1.77
N LYS A 147 22.68 9.80 -1.26
CA LYS A 147 23.75 9.13 -2.03
C LYS A 147 23.31 7.76 -2.52
N ILE A 148 22.61 6.99 -1.67
CA ILE A 148 22.05 5.70 -2.06
C ILE A 148 20.98 5.86 -3.12
N LEU A 149 20.02 6.77 -2.94
CA LEU A 149 18.96 7.01 -3.92
C LEU A 149 19.52 7.39 -5.29
N LYS A 150 20.55 8.22 -5.33
CA LYS A 150 21.24 8.58 -6.58
C LYS A 150 21.93 7.41 -7.28
N SER A 151 22.29 6.35 -6.55
CA SER A 151 22.88 5.13 -7.15
C SER A 151 21.87 4.27 -7.89
N PHE A 152 20.61 4.38 -7.54
CA PHE A 152 19.53 3.83 -8.35
C PHE A 152 19.24 4.83 -9.47
N ARG A 153 19.30 4.41 -10.74
CA ARG A 153 18.84 5.23 -11.85
C ARG A 153 17.32 5.33 -11.77
N LEU A 154 16.82 6.22 -10.92
CA LEU A 154 15.40 6.54 -10.83
C LEU A 154 15.08 7.42 -12.03
N TRP A 155 14.39 6.86 -12.99
CA TRP A 155 13.77 7.64 -14.05
C TRP A 155 12.52 8.28 -13.43
N LEU A 156 12.55 9.58 -13.28
CA LEU A 156 11.38 10.40 -13.00
C LEU A 156 10.60 10.61 -14.30
#